data_915d324e18144352830224a54ac0a9ac
#
_entry.id   915d324e18144352830224a54ac0a9ac
#
_cell.length_a   1.000
_cell.length_b   1.000
_cell.length_c   1.000
_cell.angle_alpha   90.00
_cell.angle_beta   90.00
_cell.angle_gamma   90.00
#
_symmetry.space_group_name_H-M   'P 1'
#
loop_
_entity.id
_entity.type
_entity.pdbx_description
1 polymer ?
#
loop_
_entity_poly.entity_id
_entity_poly.type
_entity_poly.pdbx_seq_one_letter_code
_entity_poly.pdbx_strand_id
1 'polypeptide(L)'
;CNNPYARVRTPAIDQLARNGIRFTDAHSAGALSGPSRYGLVTGRYFFRTPKKSEYWGYLSPYIEPERLTIGSLMRNAGYTTACVGKWHLGLDWQLKDDSKPQILTPKKFGYTNTDFSAPVKRGPTELGFDYSFILPASLDMPPYAFVRNDRVVDPDVILTADAYPKKQDETVYAWDRKHTNENDIYWERGVWWRNGEMSRSFKFEEC
;
A
#
# COMPACT_ATOMS: atom_id res chain seq x y z
N CYS A 1 19.13 9.74 18.64
CA CYS A 1 19.71 9.22 17.40
C CYS A 1 21.21 8.94 17.61
N ASN A 2 21.68 7.75 17.25
CA ASN A 2 23.08 7.36 17.46
C ASN A 2 24.01 7.70 16.29
N ASN A 3 23.50 8.36 15.26
CA ASN A 3 24.33 8.82 14.17
C ASN A 3 25.00 10.14 14.57
N PRO A 4 26.34 10.20 14.67
CA PRO A 4 27.06 11.42 15.06
C PRO A 4 26.88 12.57 14.04
N TYR A 5 26.44 12.25 12.83
CA TYR A 5 26.16 13.23 11.76
C TYR A 5 24.68 13.61 11.66
N ALA A 6 23.83 13.13 12.57
CA ALA A 6 22.41 13.46 12.53
C ALA A 6 22.19 14.96 12.79
N ARG A 7 21.51 15.61 11.84
CA ARG A 7 21.14 17.03 11.92
C ARG A 7 19.80 17.27 12.64
N VAL A 8 19.05 16.19 12.86
CA VAL A 8 17.72 16.23 13.50
C VAL A 8 17.79 15.58 14.87
N ARG A 9 17.21 16.25 15.85
CA ARG A 9 17.05 15.70 17.22
C ARG A 9 15.80 14.85 17.28
N THR A 10 15.89 13.70 17.96
CA THR A 10 14.78 12.73 18.11
C THR A 10 14.50 12.40 19.58
N PRO A 11 14.18 13.38 20.44
CA PRO A 11 14.12 13.17 21.89
C PRO A 11 13.09 12.11 22.31
N ALA A 12 11.92 12.07 21.65
CA ALA A 12 10.89 11.08 21.94
C ALA A 12 11.31 9.66 21.55
N ILE A 13 11.94 9.49 20.37
CA ILE A 13 12.49 8.21 19.93
C ILE A 13 13.64 7.76 20.82
N ASP A 14 14.52 8.69 21.20
CA ASP A 14 15.62 8.41 22.11
C ASP A 14 15.12 8.01 23.51
N GLN A 15 14.02 8.59 23.99
CA GLN A 15 13.38 8.19 25.24
C GLN A 15 12.78 6.78 25.13
N LEU A 16 12.12 6.46 24.00
CA LEU A 16 11.60 5.12 23.74
C LEU A 16 12.73 4.09 23.75
N ALA A 17 13.86 4.38 23.11
CA ALA A 17 15.04 3.52 23.08
C ALA A 17 15.65 3.32 24.48
N ARG A 18 15.64 4.34 25.34
CA ARG A 18 16.13 4.22 26.74
C ARG A 18 15.21 3.34 27.61
N ASN A 19 13.91 3.41 27.38
CA ASN A 19 12.91 2.69 28.16
C ASN A 19 12.60 1.29 27.61
N GLY A 20 13.07 0.97 26.42
CA GLY A 20 12.80 -0.29 25.73
C GLY A 20 14.07 -1.02 25.30
N ILE A 21 13.97 -1.69 24.16
CA ILE A 21 15.06 -2.45 23.56
C ILE A 21 15.50 -1.78 22.25
N ARG A 22 16.80 -1.59 22.10
CA ARG A 22 17.42 -1.16 20.87
C ARG A 22 18.23 -2.29 20.26
N PHE A 23 17.80 -2.74 19.09
CA PHE A 23 18.55 -3.72 18.32
C PHE A 23 19.74 -3.05 17.65
N THR A 24 20.94 -3.60 17.83
CA THR A 24 22.18 -3.09 17.22
C THR A 24 22.46 -3.73 15.86
N ASP A 25 21.83 -4.87 15.59
CA ASP A 25 21.94 -5.59 14.33
C ASP A 25 20.55 -6.15 13.97
N ALA A 26 19.80 -5.39 13.17
CA ALA A 26 18.44 -5.73 12.74
C ALA A 26 18.32 -5.60 11.22
N HIS A 27 17.80 -6.65 10.59
CA HIS A 27 17.65 -6.76 9.16
C HIS A 27 16.18 -6.87 8.74
N SER A 28 15.81 -6.19 7.66
CA SER A 28 14.53 -6.40 7.01
C SER A 28 14.48 -7.80 6.39
N ALA A 29 13.30 -8.42 6.41
CA ALA A 29 13.07 -9.73 5.79
C ALA A 29 13.20 -9.72 4.25
N GLY A 30 13.27 -8.56 3.62
CA GLY A 30 13.45 -8.38 2.19
C GLY A 30 13.82 -6.96 1.82
N ALA A 31 14.36 -6.77 0.63
CA ALA A 31 14.79 -5.46 0.10
C ALA A 31 13.65 -4.68 -0.58
N LEU A 32 12.50 -5.33 -0.83
CA LEU A 32 11.33 -4.74 -1.48
C LEU A 32 10.15 -4.64 -0.51
N SER A 33 9.21 -3.75 -0.81
CA SER A 33 8.05 -3.42 0.01
C SER A 33 7.20 -4.65 0.39
N GLY A 34 6.67 -5.40 -0.57
CA GLY A 34 5.83 -6.58 -0.33
C GLY A 34 6.53 -7.65 0.52
N PRO A 35 7.71 -8.14 0.12
CA PRO A 35 8.48 -9.12 0.90
C PRO A 35 8.80 -8.68 2.31
N SER A 36 9.19 -7.42 2.50
CA SER A 36 9.53 -6.87 3.81
C SER A 36 8.30 -6.78 4.72
N ARG A 37 7.17 -6.29 4.19
CA ARG A 37 5.90 -6.19 4.91
C ARG A 37 5.33 -7.56 5.26
N TYR A 38 5.40 -8.52 4.34
CA TYR A 38 4.99 -9.90 4.60
C TYR A 38 5.78 -10.49 5.78
N GLY A 39 7.11 -10.30 5.76
CA GLY A 39 7.97 -10.77 6.85
C GLY A 39 7.65 -10.11 8.19
N LEU A 40 7.42 -8.78 8.19
CA LEU A 40 7.04 -8.03 9.39
C LEU A 40 5.71 -8.52 9.97
N VAL A 41 4.70 -8.71 9.12
CA VAL A 41 3.35 -9.08 9.58
C VAL A 41 3.25 -10.54 9.99
N THR A 42 3.98 -11.46 9.31
CA THR A 42 3.80 -12.91 9.48
C THR A 42 4.95 -13.61 10.19
N GLY A 43 6.08 -12.95 10.41
CA GLY A 43 7.30 -13.58 10.91
C GLY A 43 7.94 -14.58 9.93
N ARG A 44 7.56 -14.59 8.65
CA ARG A 44 8.06 -15.52 7.63
C ARG A 44 8.72 -14.80 6.46
N TYR A 45 9.71 -15.45 5.88
CA TYR A 45 10.27 -14.95 4.63
C TYR A 45 9.28 -15.13 3.46
N PHE A 46 9.21 -14.12 2.60
CA PHE A 46 8.26 -14.05 1.48
C PHE A 46 8.45 -15.20 0.47
N PHE A 47 9.66 -15.69 0.26
CA PHE A 47 9.92 -16.81 -0.66
C PHE A 47 9.22 -18.12 -0.23
N ARG A 48 8.68 -18.19 1.00
CA ARG A 48 7.90 -19.34 1.48
C ARG A 48 6.41 -19.24 1.14
N THR A 49 5.95 -18.12 0.60
CA THR A 49 4.57 -18.03 0.10
C THR A 49 4.48 -18.70 -1.28
N PRO A 50 3.39 -19.43 -1.58
CA PRO A 50 3.18 -20.00 -2.90
C PRO A 50 2.90 -18.93 -3.97
N LYS A 51 2.47 -17.74 -3.58
CA LYS A 51 2.15 -16.65 -4.49
C LYS A 51 3.41 -15.92 -4.92
N LYS A 52 3.64 -15.86 -6.24
CA LYS A 52 4.66 -15.00 -6.84
C LYS A 52 4.16 -13.55 -6.84
N SER A 53 5.10 -12.63 -6.64
CA SER A 53 4.80 -11.21 -6.50
C SER A 53 4.22 -10.62 -7.78
N GLU A 54 3.01 -10.17 -7.70
CA GLU A 54 2.44 -9.16 -8.57
C GLU A 54 2.14 -7.94 -7.69
N TYR A 55 2.59 -6.75 -8.09
CA TYR A 55 2.84 -5.64 -7.14
C TYR A 55 1.76 -4.57 -7.06
N TRP A 56 0.58 -4.82 -7.62
CA TRP A 56 -0.44 -3.80 -7.73
C TRP A 56 -1.45 -3.82 -6.58
N GLY A 57 -2.14 -2.72 -6.34
CA GLY A 57 -3.13 -2.63 -5.26
C GLY A 57 -4.42 -3.43 -5.50
N TYR A 58 -4.59 -3.98 -6.69
CA TYR A 58 -5.74 -4.84 -7.02
C TYR A 58 -5.53 -6.33 -6.74
N LEU A 59 -4.39 -6.70 -6.21
CA LEU A 59 -4.00 -8.10 -6.09
C LEU A 59 -4.69 -8.84 -4.95
N SER A 60 -4.86 -10.14 -5.18
CA SER A 60 -5.28 -11.06 -4.14
C SER A 60 -4.29 -11.12 -2.98
N PRO A 61 -4.76 -11.32 -1.74
CA PRO A 61 -3.94 -11.33 -0.54
C PRO A 61 -2.78 -12.32 -0.60
N TYR A 62 -1.59 -11.88 -0.20
CA TYR A 62 -0.40 -12.75 -0.05
C TYR A 62 -0.45 -13.59 1.21
N ILE A 63 -1.05 -13.03 2.27
CA ILE A 63 -1.13 -13.72 3.56
C ILE A 63 -2.23 -14.78 3.47
N GLU A 64 -1.87 -16.01 3.79
CA GLU A 64 -2.80 -17.13 3.79
C GLU A 64 -3.86 -16.94 4.88
N PRO A 65 -5.11 -17.41 4.65
CA PRO A 65 -6.11 -17.45 5.71
C PRO A 65 -5.55 -18.14 6.95
N GLU A 66 -5.98 -17.74 8.12
CA GLU A 66 -5.59 -18.32 9.41
C GLU A 66 -4.09 -18.24 9.75
N ARG A 67 -3.30 -17.54 8.93
CA ARG A 67 -1.90 -17.28 9.26
C ARG A 67 -1.80 -16.43 10.51
N LEU A 68 -1.04 -16.91 11.50
CA LEU A 68 -0.67 -16.07 12.64
C LEU A 68 0.07 -14.82 12.16
N THR A 69 -0.42 -13.67 12.58
CA THR A 69 0.14 -12.36 12.27
C THR A 69 0.52 -11.64 13.55
N ILE A 70 1.33 -10.58 13.43
CA ILE A 70 1.62 -9.72 14.58
C ILE A 70 0.32 -9.10 15.15
N GLY A 71 -0.65 -8.75 14.29
CA GLY A 71 -1.96 -8.25 14.71
C GLY A 71 -2.70 -9.27 15.58
N SER A 72 -2.88 -10.50 15.08
CA SER A 72 -3.56 -11.56 15.83
C SER A 72 -2.79 -11.98 17.09
N LEU A 73 -1.45 -12.01 17.04
CA LEU A 73 -0.61 -12.32 18.20
C LEU A 73 -0.83 -11.29 19.32
N MET A 74 -0.76 -10.01 18.99
CA MET A 74 -0.91 -8.93 19.97
C MET A 74 -2.34 -8.85 20.50
N ARG A 75 -3.34 -9.01 19.65
CA ARG A 75 -4.76 -9.07 20.07
C ARG A 75 -4.99 -10.23 21.04
N ASN A 76 -4.45 -11.42 20.76
CA ASN A 76 -4.56 -12.57 21.66
C ASN A 76 -3.85 -12.34 23.02
N ALA A 77 -2.87 -11.46 23.05
CA ALA A 77 -2.20 -11.01 24.28
C ALA A 77 -2.94 -9.87 25.01
N GLY A 78 -4.12 -9.47 24.53
CA GLY A 78 -4.97 -8.45 25.15
C GLY A 78 -4.68 -7.01 24.74
N TYR A 79 -3.88 -6.80 23.68
CA TYR A 79 -3.64 -5.46 23.13
C TYR A 79 -4.74 -5.05 22.15
N THR A 80 -5.10 -3.78 22.15
CA THR A 80 -5.82 -3.15 21.04
C THR A 80 -4.85 -2.87 19.90
N THR A 81 -5.21 -3.26 18.69
CA THR A 81 -4.30 -3.27 17.55
C THR A 81 -4.82 -2.41 16.40
N ALA A 82 -3.92 -1.68 15.74
CA ALA A 82 -4.25 -0.88 14.57
C ALA A 82 -3.22 -1.03 13.46
N CYS A 83 -3.69 -1.02 12.20
CA CYS A 83 -2.85 -0.99 11.01
C CYS A 83 -3.12 0.30 10.25
N VAL A 84 -2.13 1.19 10.16
CA VAL A 84 -2.26 2.49 9.50
C VAL A 84 -1.16 2.69 8.48
N GLY A 85 -1.53 3.19 7.29
CA GLY A 85 -0.61 3.53 6.21
C GLY A 85 -0.59 2.54 5.06
N LYS A 86 0.52 2.42 4.35
CA LYS A 86 0.67 1.53 3.19
C LYS A 86 0.51 0.06 3.59
N TRP A 87 -0.39 -0.66 2.93
CA TRP A 87 -0.58 -2.11 3.14
C TRP A 87 0.32 -2.95 2.24
N HIS A 88 0.07 -2.95 0.96
CA HIS A 88 0.84 -3.64 -0.10
C HIS A 88 1.02 -5.16 0.12
N LEU A 89 0.01 -5.80 0.70
CA LEU A 89 -0.03 -7.26 0.90
C LEU A 89 -1.23 -7.92 0.23
N GLY A 90 -1.90 -7.17 -0.67
CA GLY A 90 -3.08 -7.61 -1.39
C GLY A 90 -4.35 -7.53 -0.55
N LEU A 91 -5.46 -7.44 -1.24
CA LEU A 91 -6.82 -7.37 -0.69
C LEU A 91 -7.75 -8.19 -1.59
N ASP A 92 -8.79 -8.74 -1.02
CA ASP A 92 -9.79 -9.48 -1.78
C ASP A 92 -10.94 -8.53 -2.15
N TRP A 93 -10.77 -7.91 -3.31
CA TRP A 93 -11.73 -6.98 -3.87
C TRP A 93 -12.94 -7.72 -4.43
N GLN A 94 -14.12 -7.19 -4.23
CA GLN A 94 -15.32 -7.68 -4.90
C GLN A 94 -15.35 -7.16 -6.35
N LEU A 95 -15.96 -7.93 -7.24
CA LEU A 95 -16.09 -7.58 -8.65
C LEU A 95 -17.51 -7.04 -8.95
N LYS A 96 -17.61 -6.13 -9.93
CA LYS A 96 -18.89 -5.67 -10.47
C LYS A 96 -19.60 -6.77 -11.28
N ASP A 97 -18.82 -7.63 -11.90
CA ASP A 97 -19.26 -8.73 -12.77
C ASP A 97 -18.31 -9.92 -12.58
N ASP A 98 -18.76 -10.93 -11.89
CA ASP A 98 -17.98 -12.14 -11.57
C ASP A 98 -17.57 -12.95 -12.80
N SER A 99 -18.21 -12.73 -13.94
CA SER A 99 -17.88 -13.40 -15.20
C SER A 99 -16.63 -12.81 -15.88
N LYS A 100 -16.13 -11.66 -15.41
CA LYS A 100 -15.01 -10.94 -15.97
C LYS A 100 -13.80 -10.89 -15.01
N PRO A 101 -12.57 -10.87 -15.54
CA PRO A 101 -11.41 -10.68 -14.70
C PRO A 101 -11.39 -9.29 -14.06
N GLN A 102 -10.73 -9.15 -12.92
CA GLN A 102 -10.58 -7.88 -12.23
C GLN A 102 -9.89 -6.83 -13.10
N ILE A 103 -8.81 -7.17 -13.75
CA ILE A 103 -8.07 -6.31 -14.67
C ILE A 103 -8.57 -6.53 -16.09
N LEU A 104 -9.33 -5.59 -16.61
CA LEU A 104 -9.93 -5.69 -17.94
C LEU A 104 -8.93 -5.42 -19.07
N THR A 105 -7.91 -4.61 -18.82
CA THR A 105 -6.89 -4.21 -19.80
C THR A 105 -5.49 -4.29 -19.19
N PRO A 106 -4.82 -5.47 -19.24
CA PRO A 106 -3.54 -5.69 -18.54
C PRO A 106 -2.39 -4.75 -18.92
N LYS A 107 -2.44 -4.12 -20.10
CA LYS A 107 -1.38 -3.24 -20.62
C LYS A 107 -1.66 -1.74 -20.47
N LYS A 108 -2.87 -1.37 -20.07
CA LYS A 108 -3.25 0.03 -19.86
C LYS A 108 -4.08 0.12 -18.59
N PHE A 109 -3.60 0.88 -17.62
CA PHE A 109 -4.38 1.15 -16.43
C PHE A 109 -5.54 2.09 -16.78
N GLY A 110 -6.71 1.53 -16.78
CA GLY A 110 -7.99 2.20 -16.95
C GLY A 110 -8.93 1.77 -15.84
N TYR A 111 -10.23 1.89 -16.07
CA TYR A 111 -11.23 1.33 -15.16
C TYR A 111 -11.11 -0.19 -15.10
N THR A 112 -11.23 -0.71 -13.88
CA THR A 112 -11.22 -2.15 -13.60
C THR A 112 -12.63 -2.67 -13.36
N ASN A 113 -12.75 -3.97 -13.19
CA ASN A 113 -13.98 -4.63 -12.78
C ASN A 113 -14.18 -4.62 -11.25
N THR A 114 -13.39 -3.83 -10.52
CA THR A 114 -13.48 -3.74 -9.06
C THR A 114 -14.71 -2.95 -8.62
N ASP A 115 -15.48 -3.49 -7.68
CA ASP A 115 -16.57 -2.78 -7.03
C ASP A 115 -16.06 -2.11 -5.74
N PHE A 116 -15.79 -0.81 -5.82
CA PHE A 116 -15.32 0.00 -4.69
C PHE A 116 -16.40 0.28 -3.65
N SER A 117 -17.68 0.06 -3.96
CA SER A 117 -18.79 0.21 -3.03
C SER A 117 -19.00 -1.00 -2.13
N ALA A 118 -18.49 -2.15 -2.55
CA ALA A 118 -18.57 -3.40 -1.82
C ALA A 118 -17.53 -3.51 -0.70
N PRO A 119 -17.74 -4.37 0.32
CA PRO A 119 -16.75 -4.65 1.34
C PRO A 119 -15.51 -5.31 0.75
N VAL A 120 -14.34 -4.87 1.20
CA VAL A 120 -13.07 -5.53 0.92
C VAL A 120 -12.86 -6.67 1.93
N LYS A 121 -12.47 -7.84 1.46
CA LYS A 121 -12.18 -8.99 2.33
C LYS A 121 -10.68 -9.23 2.45
N ARG A 122 -10.31 -10.05 3.45
CA ARG A 122 -8.94 -10.47 3.72
C ARG A 122 -7.95 -9.30 3.90
N GLY A 123 -8.48 -8.19 4.41
CA GLY A 123 -7.71 -7.03 4.81
C GLY A 123 -7.13 -7.17 6.23
N PRO A 124 -6.49 -6.11 6.75
CA PRO A 124 -5.85 -6.14 8.07
C PRO A 124 -6.79 -6.56 9.20
N THR A 125 -8.07 -6.19 9.17
CA THR A 125 -9.02 -6.52 10.24
C THR A 125 -9.29 -8.02 10.36
N GLU A 126 -9.31 -8.75 9.23
CA GLU A 126 -9.43 -10.21 9.25
C GLU A 126 -8.11 -10.90 9.62
N LEU A 127 -7.01 -10.16 9.59
CA LEU A 127 -5.67 -10.61 9.98
C LEU A 127 -5.30 -10.23 11.42
N GLY A 128 -6.29 -9.80 12.21
CA GLY A 128 -6.15 -9.62 13.64
C GLY A 128 -5.90 -8.17 14.10
N PHE A 129 -6.04 -7.19 13.24
CA PHE A 129 -6.05 -5.79 13.65
C PHE A 129 -7.50 -5.35 13.96
N ASP A 130 -7.69 -4.69 15.11
CA ASP A 130 -9.01 -4.20 15.53
C ASP A 130 -9.48 -3.00 14.71
N TYR A 131 -8.52 -2.23 14.18
CA TYR A 131 -8.77 -1.09 13.31
C TYR A 131 -7.75 -1.06 12.18
N SER A 132 -8.19 -0.57 11.02
CA SER A 132 -7.26 -0.26 9.93
C SER A 132 -7.66 1.00 9.16
N PHE A 133 -6.63 1.76 8.75
CA PHE A 133 -6.78 2.84 7.79
C PHE A 133 -5.58 2.78 6.84
N ILE A 134 -5.80 2.22 5.66
CA ILE A 134 -4.71 1.82 4.78
C ILE A 134 -4.84 2.39 3.37
N LEU A 135 -3.69 2.54 2.72
CA LEU A 135 -3.57 2.65 1.28
C LEU A 135 -3.26 1.24 0.74
N PRO A 136 -4.04 0.70 -0.22
CA PRO A 136 -3.90 -0.68 -0.70
C PRO A 136 -2.51 -1.06 -1.17
N ALA A 137 -1.83 -0.16 -1.91
CA ALA A 137 -0.47 -0.39 -2.37
C ALA A 137 0.44 0.81 -2.06
N SER A 138 0.61 1.73 -3.00
CA SER A 138 1.59 2.82 -2.90
C SER A 138 1.16 3.96 -3.80
N LEU A 139 1.79 5.15 -3.65
CA LEU A 139 1.46 6.34 -4.45
C LEU A 139 1.82 6.19 -5.95
N ASP A 140 2.54 5.16 -6.31
CA ASP A 140 2.87 4.80 -7.69
C ASP A 140 2.11 3.56 -8.20
N MET A 141 1.13 3.06 -7.44
CA MET A 141 0.38 1.82 -7.74
C MET A 141 -1.10 1.98 -7.39
N PRO A 142 -1.99 2.07 -8.40
CA PRO A 142 -3.43 2.13 -8.17
C PRO A 142 -3.96 0.82 -7.53
N PRO A 143 -5.14 0.88 -6.91
CA PRO A 143 -6.03 2.02 -6.78
C PRO A 143 -5.57 3.00 -5.69
N TYR A 144 -5.78 4.28 -5.93
CA TYR A 144 -5.48 5.37 -4.99
C TYR A 144 -6.76 5.69 -4.20
N ALA A 145 -7.03 4.88 -3.22
CA ALA A 145 -8.22 4.98 -2.38
C ALA A 145 -7.87 4.52 -0.97
N PHE A 146 -8.27 5.28 0.04
CA PHE A 146 -8.13 4.83 1.42
C PHE A 146 -9.19 3.80 1.75
N VAL A 147 -8.78 2.75 2.45
CA VAL A 147 -9.68 1.73 2.98
C VAL A 147 -9.65 1.83 4.50
N ARG A 148 -10.83 2.06 5.10
CA ARG A 148 -11.04 2.01 6.54
C ARG A 148 -11.70 0.68 6.89
N ASN A 149 -11.01 -0.14 7.66
CA ASN A 149 -11.42 -1.49 7.98
C ASN A 149 -11.67 -2.33 6.71
N ASP A 150 -12.94 -2.55 6.37
CA ASP A 150 -13.39 -3.30 5.20
C ASP A 150 -14.02 -2.41 4.11
N ARG A 151 -14.00 -1.08 4.24
CA ARG A 151 -14.69 -0.18 3.31
C ARG A 151 -13.75 0.86 2.71
N VAL A 152 -13.90 1.08 1.42
CA VAL A 152 -13.32 2.25 0.76
C VAL A 152 -14.00 3.50 1.30
N VAL A 153 -13.20 4.49 1.70
CA VAL A 153 -13.68 5.72 2.35
C VAL A 153 -14.51 6.55 1.39
N ASP A 154 -14.07 6.63 0.15
CA ASP A 154 -14.78 7.29 -0.94
C ASP A 154 -14.81 6.35 -2.16
N PRO A 155 -15.96 5.68 -2.40
CA PRO A 155 -16.10 4.72 -3.49
C PRO A 155 -16.35 5.36 -4.87
N ASP A 156 -16.53 6.69 -4.94
CA ASP A 156 -16.64 7.39 -6.22
C ASP A 156 -15.24 7.52 -6.85
N VAL A 157 -14.97 6.68 -7.85
CA VAL A 157 -13.66 6.59 -8.49
C VAL A 157 -13.65 7.22 -9.87
N ILE A 158 -12.55 7.92 -10.15
CA ILE A 158 -12.18 8.48 -11.44
C ILE A 158 -10.81 7.96 -11.85
N LEU A 159 -10.41 8.21 -13.08
CA LEU A 159 -9.02 7.92 -13.49
C LEU A 159 -8.10 9.07 -13.07
N THR A 160 -6.90 8.72 -12.64
CA THR A 160 -5.84 9.71 -12.35
C THR A 160 -5.56 10.63 -13.54
N ALA A 161 -5.65 10.12 -14.77
CA ALA A 161 -5.47 10.91 -15.97
C ALA A 161 -6.54 12.01 -16.14
N ASP A 162 -7.74 11.79 -15.60
CA ASP A 162 -8.83 12.79 -15.65
C ASP A 162 -8.66 13.84 -14.54
N ALA A 163 -8.22 13.41 -13.36
CA ALA A 163 -7.97 14.29 -12.22
C ALA A 163 -6.70 15.14 -12.38
N TYR A 164 -5.67 14.54 -12.96
CA TYR A 164 -4.34 15.13 -13.18
C TYR A 164 -3.98 15.05 -14.66
N PRO A 165 -4.64 15.83 -15.54
CA PRO A 165 -4.33 15.81 -16.96
C PRO A 165 -2.87 16.19 -17.19
N LYS A 166 -2.19 15.48 -18.11
CA LYS A 166 -0.79 15.77 -18.47
C LYS A 166 -0.62 17.25 -18.78
N LYS A 167 0.03 17.98 -17.91
CA LYS A 167 0.62 19.26 -18.27
C LYS A 167 1.86 18.93 -19.11
N GLN A 168 1.95 19.53 -20.28
CA GLN A 168 3.23 19.63 -21.00
C GLN A 168 4.11 20.62 -20.21
N ASP A 169 4.64 20.15 -19.07
CA ASP A 169 5.53 20.98 -18.27
C ASP A 169 6.95 20.77 -18.77
N GLU A 170 7.58 21.85 -19.22
CA GLU A 170 8.95 21.88 -19.69
C GLU A 170 9.98 21.60 -18.58
N THR A 171 9.54 21.59 -17.30
CA THR A 171 10.38 21.40 -16.13
C THR A 171 10.61 19.93 -15.72
N VAL A 172 9.98 18.99 -16.41
CA VAL A 172 10.17 17.55 -16.15
C VAL A 172 11.58 17.13 -16.57
N TYR A 173 12.35 16.59 -15.65
CA TYR A 173 13.71 16.08 -15.91
C TYR A 173 13.67 15.01 -17.02
N ALA A 174 14.73 14.94 -17.81
CA ALA A 174 14.77 14.08 -19.01
C ALA A 174 14.52 12.59 -18.73
N TRP A 175 14.90 12.08 -17.56
CA TRP A 175 14.62 10.70 -17.16
C TRP A 175 13.13 10.46 -16.82
N ASP A 176 12.44 11.48 -16.30
CA ASP A 176 11.02 11.39 -15.98
C ASP A 176 10.18 11.35 -17.25
N ARG A 177 10.58 12.07 -18.31
CA ARG A 177 9.91 12.03 -19.63
C ARG A 177 9.92 10.62 -20.21
N LYS A 178 11.03 9.92 -20.10
CA LYS A 178 11.13 8.54 -20.59
C LYS A 178 10.19 7.60 -19.84
N HIS A 179 10.14 7.72 -18.52
CA HIS A 179 9.29 6.86 -17.71
C HIS A 179 7.81 7.19 -17.83
N THR A 180 7.44 8.46 -17.90
CA THR A 180 6.05 8.89 -18.06
C THR A 180 5.46 8.51 -19.41
N ASN A 181 6.23 8.58 -20.49
CA ASN A 181 5.73 8.30 -21.83
C ASN A 181 5.59 6.81 -22.14
N GLU A 182 6.46 5.96 -21.60
CA GLU A 182 6.48 4.53 -21.88
C GLU A 182 5.58 3.70 -20.97
N ASN A 183 5.31 4.18 -19.73
CA ASN A 183 4.65 3.37 -18.68
C ASN A 183 3.45 4.05 -18.03
N ASP A 184 2.87 5.10 -18.62
CA ASP A 184 1.79 5.88 -18.01
C ASP A 184 2.11 6.34 -16.58
N ILE A 185 3.35 6.73 -16.33
CA ILE A 185 3.81 7.28 -15.06
C ILE A 185 3.78 8.79 -15.14
N TYR A 186 3.27 9.44 -14.09
CA TYR A 186 3.17 10.88 -13.95
C TYR A 186 4.01 11.35 -12.78
N TRP A 187 4.56 12.56 -12.89
CA TRP A 187 5.33 13.18 -11.84
C TRP A 187 4.82 14.58 -11.56
N GLU A 188 4.52 14.89 -10.32
CA GLU A 188 4.20 16.24 -9.88
C GLU A 188 4.63 16.44 -8.42
N ARG A 189 5.26 17.58 -8.10
CA ARG A 189 5.65 17.99 -6.74
C ARG A 189 6.42 16.93 -5.94
N GLY A 190 7.27 16.17 -6.60
CA GLY A 190 8.07 15.14 -5.94
C GLY A 190 7.36 13.79 -5.75
N VAL A 191 6.14 13.65 -6.24
CA VAL A 191 5.37 12.39 -6.24
C VAL A 191 5.11 11.97 -7.68
N TRP A 192 5.28 10.69 -7.97
CA TRP A 192 4.93 10.12 -9.25
C TRP A 192 3.91 9.01 -9.08
N TRP A 193 2.96 8.97 -9.97
CA TRP A 193 1.85 8.02 -9.98
C TRP A 193 1.65 7.43 -11.36
N ARG A 194 0.94 6.33 -11.41
CA ARG A 194 0.51 5.71 -12.67
C ARG A 194 -0.94 6.02 -12.93
N ASN A 195 -1.35 5.96 -14.19
CA ASN A 195 -2.77 6.03 -14.50
C ASN A 195 -3.49 4.83 -13.87
N GLY A 196 -4.68 5.07 -13.34
CA GLY A 196 -5.52 4.07 -12.71
C GLY A 196 -6.63 4.70 -11.90
N GLU A 197 -7.45 3.89 -11.28
CA GLU A 197 -8.57 4.37 -10.48
C GLU A 197 -8.09 5.04 -9.20
N MET A 198 -8.71 6.16 -8.88
CA MET A 198 -8.52 6.88 -7.64
C MET A 198 -9.86 7.36 -7.10
N SER A 199 -10.03 7.39 -5.78
CA SER A 199 -11.17 8.06 -5.15
C SER A 199 -11.18 9.53 -5.55
N ARG A 200 -12.35 10.09 -5.82
CA ARG A 200 -12.47 11.49 -6.23
C ARG A 200 -11.91 12.46 -5.18
N SER A 201 -12.03 12.11 -3.91
CA SER A 201 -11.50 12.90 -2.80
C SER A 201 -10.02 12.68 -2.51
N PHE A 202 -9.36 11.71 -3.17
CA PHE A 202 -7.93 11.42 -2.92
C PHE A 202 -7.05 12.50 -3.54
N LYS A 203 -6.05 12.94 -2.79
CA LYS A 203 -5.04 13.91 -3.26
C LYS A 203 -3.65 13.43 -2.92
N PHE A 204 -2.79 13.37 -3.92
CA PHE A 204 -1.41 12.93 -3.73
C PHE A 204 -0.59 13.86 -2.85
N GLU A 205 -0.89 15.14 -2.87
CA GLU A 205 -0.20 16.19 -2.09
C GLU A 205 -0.56 16.18 -0.60
N GLU A 206 -1.55 15.42 -0.19
CA GLU A 206 -2.00 15.30 1.21
C GLU A 206 -1.54 13.98 1.88
N CYS A 207 -0.73 13.16 1.19
CA CYS A 207 -0.28 11.84 1.67
C CYS A 207 1.10 11.85 2.33
#